data_3d2b087fa1dc059357b28e91cc510a49
#
_entry.id   3d2b087fa1dc059357b28e91cc510a49
#
_cell.length_a   1.000
_cell.length_b   1.000
_cell.length_c   1.000
_cell.angle_alpha   90.00
_cell.angle_beta   90.00
_cell.angle_gamma   90.00
#
_symmetry.space_group_name_H-M   'P 1'
#
loop_
_entity.id
_entity.type
_entity.pdbx_description
1 polymer ?
#
loop_
_entity_poly.entity_id
_entity_poly.type
_entity_poly.pdbx_seq_one_letter_code
_entity_poly.pdbx_strand_id
1 'polypeptide(L)'
;MTNIEQLQMFYEQFEYQIKTNNRSAKTLQTYKYILKNLQNWETVDELLNQINFILDNSGLSQNSLFMYRATFRAFCEWFSKRNKIYIPFNERINKYKIERGTRRPYTKEELDILFAELKNYNNYKFEIIFKVMLTTGIRVSEWEYINWDDLRANNFETIIKTAKNNNPRPFKIISSNNKEFSDIKPAIINGLKLNWTAKTIKNNFNLFNKFVLSKHPNFKAKISAHILRHTFVTISNEKSTIEEIAKVIGHVNSNVTASTYLTYNPILANRKLSKMQQTMENFIDNGLENKTEEDLILENKKLKVEIEMLREQIKATNNKMIFPFYLEDKPSVENKNIK
;
A
#
# COMPACT_ATOMS: atom_id res chain seq x y z
N MET A 1 8.88 0.25 -46.35
CA MET A 1 8.04 0.00 -45.17
C MET A 1 7.69 1.36 -44.60
N THR A 2 6.42 1.65 -44.40
CA THR A 2 5.98 2.94 -43.89
C THR A 2 6.26 3.04 -42.38
N ASN A 3 6.32 4.27 -41.84
CA ASN A 3 6.54 4.48 -40.42
C ASN A 3 5.40 3.92 -39.54
N ILE A 4 4.17 3.90 -40.09
CA ILE A 4 3.01 3.28 -39.45
C ILE A 4 3.22 1.76 -39.36
N GLU A 5 3.72 1.10 -40.38
CA GLU A 5 4.06 -0.32 -40.34
C GLU A 5 5.18 -0.62 -39.33
N GLN A 6 6.18 0.25 -39.21
CA GLN A 6 7.24 0.14 -38.18
C GLN A 6 6.67 0.23 -36.76
N LEU A 7 5.78 1.18 -36.49
CA LEU A 7 5.10 1.30 -35.19
C LEU A 7 4.22 0.08 -34.88
N GLN A 8 3.50 -0.41 -35.90
CA GLN A 8 2.65 -1.59 -35.73
C GLN A 8 3.49 -2.83 -35.36
N MET A 9 4.62 -3.04 -36.04
CA MET A 9 5.52 -4.15 -35.72
C MET A 9 6.16 -4.02 -34.34
N PHE A 10 6.47 -2.80 -33.87
CA PHE A 10 6.92 -2.57 -32.51
C PHE A 10 5.86 -2.96 -31.49
N TYR A 11 4.60 -2.62 -31.73
CA TYR A 11 3.49 -3.00 -30.85
C TYR A 11 3.28 -4.50 -30.81
N GLU A 12 3.31 -5.18 -31.96
CA GLU A 12 3.15 -6.64 -32.07
C GLU A 12 4.26 -7.39 -31.31
N GLN A 13 5.51 -6.94 -31.48
CA GLN A 13 6.61 -7.52 -30.72
C GLN A 13 6.46 -7.28 -29.21
N PHE A 14 5.97 -6.11 -28.82
CA PHE A 14 5.73 -5.82 -27.41
C PHE A 14 4.55 -6.64 -26.87
N GLU A 15 3.49 -6.85 -27.65
CA GLU A 15 2.38 -7.75 -27.29
C GLU A 15 2.85 -9.20 -27.10
N TYR A 16 3.73 -9.68 -27.97
CA TYR A 16 4.37 -10.98 -27.79
C TYR A 16 5.17 -11.05 -26.49
N GLN A 17 5.95 -10.01 -26.15
CA GLN A 17 6.69 -9.93 -24.90
C GLN A 17 5.76 -9.88 -23.67
N ILE A 18 4.59 -9.25 -23.77
CA ILE A 18 3.59 -9.29 -22.69
C ILE A 18 3.14 -10.72 -22.43
N LYS A 19 2.87 -11.48 -23.46
CA LYS A 19 2.42 -12.87 -23.36
C LYS A 19 3.49 -13.80 -22.78
N THR A 20 4.75 -13.58 -23.12
CA THR A 20 5.88 -14.46 -22.76
C THR A 20 6.61 -14.04 -21.49
N ASN A 21 6.71 -12.75 -21.19
CA ASN A 21 7.59 -12.17 -20.16
C ASN A 21 6.86 -11.44 -19.02
N ASN A 22 5.57 -11.70 -18.82
CA ASN A 22 4.76 -11.05 -17.78
C ASN A 22 4.81 -9.49 -17.78
N ARG A 23 5.01 -8.88 -18.94
CA ARG A 23 4.93 -7.41 -19.05
C ARG A 23 3.48 -6.93 -18.98
N SER A 24 3.26 -5.73 -18.47
CA SER A 24 1.91 -5.20 -18.28
C SER A 24 1.29 -4.71 -19.59
N ALA A 25 0.08 -5.15 -19.89
CA ALA A 25 -0.74 -4.61 -20.99
C ALA A 25 -0.94 -3.09 -20.90
N LYS A 26 -0.93 -2.54 -19.68
CA LYS A 26 -1.00 -1.10 -19.44
C LYS A 26 0.23 -0.35 -20.00
N THR A 27 1.41 -0.96 -19.96
CA THR A 27 2.62 -0.39 -20.57
C THR A 27 2.46 -0.22 -22.07
N LEU A 28 1.90 -1.23 -22.74
CA LEU A 28 1.60 -1.15 -24.17
C LEU A 28 0.61 -0.03 -24.50
N GLN A 29 -0.47 0.10 -23.70
CA GLN A 29 -1.41 1.21 -23.88
C GLN A 29 -0.72 2.58 -23.75
N THR A 30 0.19 2.71 -22.79
CA THR A 30 1.01 3.92 -22.61
C THR A 30 1.90 4.16 -23.84
N TYR A 31 2.54 3.14 -24.36
CA TYR A 31 3.38 3.23 -25.57
C TYR A 31 2.54 3.65 -26.77
N LYS A 32 1.40 3.00 -27.02
CA LYS A 32 0.48 3.37 -28.10
C LYS A 32 0.02 4.82 -27.99
N TYR A 33 -0.30 5.25 -26.76
CA TYR A 33 -0.74 6.63 -26.50
C TYR A 33 0.36 7.68 -26.81
N ILE A 34 1.60 7.40 -26.44
CA ILE A 34 2.72 8.33 -26.62
C ILE A 34 3.20 8.32 -28.07
N LEU A 35 3.42 7.12 -28.64
CA LEU A 35 4.01 6.98 -29.97
C LEU A 35 3.04 7.39 -31.10
N LYS A 36 1.73 7.45 -30.88
CA LYS A 36 0.78 7.96 -31.87
C LYS A 36 1.02 9.43 -32.29
N ASN A 37 1.81 10.16 -31.49
CA ASN A 37 2.13 11.55 -31.80
C ASN A 37 3.30 11.67 -32.80
N LEU A 38 4.00 10.57 -33.12
CA LEU A 38 4.99 10.56 -34.17
C LEU A 38 4.29 10.58 -35.54
N GLN A 39 4.74 11.48 -36.41
CA GLN A 39 4.33 11.58 -37.79
C GLN A 39 5.28 10.80 -38.69
N ASN A 40 5.11 10.87 -40.01
CA ASN A 40 6.04 10.29 -40.94
C ASN A 40 7.42 10.97 -40.83
N TRP A 41 8.47 10.17 -40.91
CA TRP A 41 9.86 10.60 -40.93
C TRP A 41 10.58 9.79 -42.02
N GLU A 42 11.50 10.42 -42.75
CA GLU A 42 12.34 9.79 -43.76
C GLU A 42 13.74 9.52 -43.23
N THR A 43 14.21 10.37 -42.35
CA THR A 43 15.57 10.31 -41.78
C THR A 43 15.53 10.15 -40.24
N VAL A 44 16.65 9.66 -39.68
CA VAL A 44 16.82 9.59 -38.22
C VAL A 44 16.79 10.98 -37.59
N ASP A 45 17.29 12.00 -38.28
CA ASP A 45 17.26 13.36 -37.79
C ASP A 45 15.85 13.93 -37.68
N GLU A 46 15.00 13.65 -38.65
CA GLU A 46 13.59 14.02 -38.59
C GLU A 46 12.85 13.35 -37.43
N LEU A 47 13.10 12.06 -37.21
CA LEU A 47 12.55 11.33 -36.07
C LEU A 47 12.96 11.97 -34.74
N LEU A 48 14.25 12.26 -34.57
CA LEU A 48 14.76 12.87 -33.34
C LEU A 48 14.28 14.32 -33.16
N ASN A 49 14.15 15.09 -34.24
CA ASN A 49 13.60 16.44 -34.19
C ASN A 49 12.11 16.43 -33.78
N GLN A 50 11.30 15.49 -34.30
CA GLN A 50 9.90 15.32 -33.88
C GLN A 50 9.82 14.95 -32.40
N ILE A 51 10.66 14.04 -31.92
CA ILE A 51 10.69 13.65 -30.51
C ILE A 51 11.00 14.86 -29.62
N ASN A 52 12.02 15.66 -29.96
CA ASN A 52 12.34 16.89 -29.23
C ASN A 52 11.17 17.87 -29.25
N PHE A 53 10.58 18.12 -30.43
CA PHE A 53 9.42 19.00 -30.56
C PHE A 53 8.25 18.59 -29.67
N ILE A 54 7.94 17.26 -29.63
CA ILE A 54 6.87 16.73 -28.77
C ILE A 54 7.22 16.95 -27.27
N LEU A 55 8.46 16.67 -26.87
CA LEU A 55 8.89 16.82 -25.48
C LEU A 55 8.90 18.30 -25.03
N ASP A 56 9.38 19.20 -25.87
CA ASP A 56 9.55 20.62 -25.53
C ASP A 56 8.21 21.37 -25.55
N ASN A 57 7.27 20.99 -26.41
CA ASN A 57 5.99 21.68 -26.59
C ASN A 57 4.81 21.01 -25.90
N SER A 58 5.02 19.92 -25.15
CA SER A 58 3.93 19.14 -24.55
C SER A 58 3.29 19.79 -23.33
N GLY A 59 3.92 20.74 -22.67
CA GLY A 59 3.46 21.30 -21.39
C GLY A 59 3.37 20.28 -20.24
N LEU A 60 4.00 19.11 -20.37
CA LEU A 60 3.94 18.02 -19.41
C LEU A 60 4.83 18.26 -18.18
N SER A 61 4.45 17.67 -17.05
CA SER A 61 5.29 17.63 -15.85
C SER A 61 6.58 16.85 -16.10
N GLN A 62 7.65 17.14 -15.34
CA GLN A 62 8.96 16.44 -15.42
C GLN A 62 8.83 14.91 -15.36
N ASN A 63 7.95 14.39 -14.50
CA ASN A 63 7.69 12.96 -14.40
C ASN A 63 7.02 12.37 -15.66
N SER A 64 6.15 13.14 -16.28
CA SER A 64 5.52 12.74 -17.56
C SER A 64 6.54 12.80 -18.70
N LEU A 65 7.34 13.85 -18.76
CA LEU A 65 8.44 13.97 -19.74
C LEU A 65 9.45 12.82 -19.63
N PHE A 66 9.81 12.43 -18.39
CA PHE A 66 10.64 11.25 -18.14
C PHE A 66 10.02 9.98 -18.74
N MET A 67 8.71 9.78 -18.54
CA MET A 67 7.99 8.61 -19.08
C MET A 67 7.92 8.65 -20.61
N TYR A 68 7.62 9.81 -21.20
CA TYR A 68 7.62 10.01 -22.66
C TYR A 68 8.98 9.70 -23.27
N ARG A 69 10.05 10.29 -22.71
CA ARG A 69 11.42 10.02 -23.14
C ARG A 69 11.77 8.53 -23.07
N ALA A 70 11.40 7.87 -21.97
CA ALA A 70 11.65 6.42 -21.83
C ALA A 70 10.92 5.60 -22.89
N THR A 71 9.71 6.00 -23.27
CA THR A 71 8.93 5.35 -24.34
C THR A 71 9.58 5.56 -25.71
N PHE A 72 9.92 6.79 -26.06
CA PHE A 72 10.62 7.09 -27.31
C PHE A 72 11.96 6.36 -27.40
N ARG A 73 12.70 6.33 -26.30
CA ARG A 73 13.96 5.57 -26.22
C ARG A 73 13.75 4.09 -26.51
N ALA A 74 12.74 3.47 -25.91
CA ALA A 74 12.45 2.05 -26.12
C ALA A 74 12.09 1.76 -27.59
N PHE A 75 11.36 2.66 -28.24
CA PHE A 75 11.07 2.56 -29.67
C PHE A 75 12.33 2.75 -30.53
N CYS A 76 13.12 3.79 -30.27
CA CYS A 76 14.36 4.05 -31.03
C CYS A 76 15.38 2.93 -30.89
N GLU A 77 15.55 2.34 -29.71
CA GLU A 77 16.43 1.18 -29.48
C GLU A 77 15.95 -0.04 -30.28
N TRP A 78 14.65 -0.29 -30.32
CA TRP A 78 14.07 -1.36 -31.11
C TRP A 78 14.25 -1.10 -32.63
N PHE A 79 13.94 0.12 -33.09
CA PHE A 79 14.04 0.54 -34.48
C PHE A 79 15.47 0.47 -34.99
N SER A 80 16.43 0.94 -34.18
CA SER A 80 17.86 0.87 -34.44
C SER A 80 18.35 -0.57 -34.66
N LYS A 81 17.98 -1.48 -33.75
CA LYS A 81 18.37 -2.89 -33.82
C LYS A 81 17.77 -3.59 -35.05
N ARG A 82 16.51 -3.31 -35.36
CA ARG A 82 15.79 -3.94 -36.45
C ARG A 82 16.33 -3.53 -37.81
N ASN A 83 16.59 -2.24 -37.98
CA ASN A 83 17.02 -1.69 -39.28
C ASN A 83 18.55 -1.61 -39.39
N LYS A 84 19.28 -2.02 -38.35
CA LYS A 84 20.77 -1.96 -38.29
C LYS A 84 21.31 -0.55 -38.51
N ILE A 85 20.63 0.47 -38.00
CA ILE A 85 21.01 1.88 -38.12
C ILE A 85 21.37 2.43 -36.73
N TYR A 86 22.31 3.35 -36.68
CA TYR A 86 22.64 4.04 -35.43
C TYR A 86 21.69 5.21 -35.20
N ILE A 87 21.13 5.31 -33.98
CA ILE A 87 20.30 6.42 -33.55
C ILE A 87 20.94 7.06 -32.30
N PRO A 88 21.48 8.28 -32.40
CA PRO A 88 22.13 8.98 -31.29
C PRO A 88 21.12 9.56 -30.29
N PHE A 89 20.21 8.73 -29.78
CA PHE A 89 19.09 9.16 -28.94
C PHE A 89 19.54 9.87 -27.65
N ASN A 90 20.52 9.31 -26.96
CA ASN A 90 21.01 9.88 -25.69
C ASN A 90 21.82 11.15 -25.86
N GLU A 91 22.34 11.41 -27.03
CA GLU A 91 23.14 12.58 -27.40
C GLU A 91 22.23 13.75 -27.81
N ARG A 92 21.12 13.43 -28.48
CA ARG A 92 20.22 14.41 -29.12
C ARG A 92 18.98 14.71 -28.25
N ILE A 93 18.55 13.81 -27.36
CA ILE A 93 17.32 13.96 -26.55
C ILE A 93 17.68 14.26 -25.10
N ASN A 94 17.19 15.38 -24.59
CA ASN A 94 17.42 15.85 -23.23
C ASN A 94 17.01 14.80 -22.17
N LYS A 95 17.78 14.75 -21.07
CA LYS A 95 17.48 13.93 -19.91
C LYS A 95 16.54 14.69 -18.97
N TYR A 96 15.46 14.05 -18.56
CA TYR A 96 14.54 14.59 -17.56
C TYR A 96 14.75 13.89 -16.22
N LYS A 97 14.75 14.66 -15.13
CA LYS A 97 14.88 14.13 -13.78
C LYS A 97 13.49 13.75 -13.25
N ILE A 98 13.42 12.63 -12.54
CA ILE A 98 12.21 12.29 -11.80
C ILE A 98 12.11 13.23 -10.59
N GLU A 99 11.10 14.06 -10.59
CA GLU A 99 10.70 14.80 -9.39
C GLU A 99 9.95 13.85 -8.47
N ARG A 100 10.57 13.53 -7.34
CA ARG A 100 9.90 12.78 -6.30
C ARG A 100 8.92 13.72 -5.62
N GLY A 101 7.65 13.62 -5.95
CA GLY A 101 6.60 14.37 -5.26
C GLY A 101 6.63 14.09 -3.77
N THR A 102 6.48 15.12 -2.97
CA THR A 102 6.45 15.08 -1.50
C THR A 102 5.13 14.48 -1.02
N ARG A 103 5.01 13.15 -1.13
CA ARG A 103 3.89 12.46 -0.52
C ARG A 103 4.24 12.26 0.95
N ARG A 104 3.50 12.86 1.85
CA ARG A 104 3.65 12.63 3.28
C ARG A 104 2.50 11.77 3.81
N PRO A 105 2.70 11.04 4.90
CA PRO A 105 1.61 10.37 5.61
C PRO A 105 0.63 11.39 6.17
N TYR A 106 -0.59 10.95 6.47
CA TYR A 106 -1.51 11.76 7.26
C TYR A 106 -0.98 11.93 8.68
N THR A 107 -1.20 13.11 9.25
CA THR A 107 -1.05 13.34 10.69
C THR A 107 -2.25 12.75 11.44
N LYS A 108 -2.15 12.70 12.77
CA LYS A 108 -3.26 12.23 13.60
C LYS A 108 -4.49 13.14 13.43
N GLU A 109 -4.30 14.44 13.45
CA GLU A 109 -5.35 15.45 13.29
C GLU A 109 -6.05 15.33 11.94
N GLU A 110 -5.29 15.07 10.87
CA GLU A 110 -5.84 14.83 9.54
C GLU A 110 -6.67 13.54 9.50
N LEU A 111 -6.22 12.47 10.15
CA LEU A 111 -7.00 11.23 10.27
C LEU A 111 -8.28 11.44 11.08
N ASP A 112 -8.24 12.20 12.17
CA ASP A 112 -9.41 12.52 13.00
C ASP A 112 -10.48 13.26 12.17
N ILE A 113 -10.06 14.24 11.35
CA ILE A 113 -10.94 14.93 10.38
C ILE A 113 -11.51 13.91 9.37
N LEU A 114 -10.66 13.06 8.78
CA LEU A 114 -11.10 12.10 7.77
C LEU A 114 -12.10 11.08 8.35
N PHE A 115 -11.92 10.59 9.56
CA PHE A 115 -12.86 9.67 10.22
C PHE A 115 -14.20 10.35 10.54
N ALA A 116 -14.18 11.60 11.00
CA ALA A 116 -15.41 12.36 11.21
C ALA A 116 -16.17 12.56 9.90
N GLU A 117 -15.47 12.94 8.82
CA GLU A 117 -16.10 13.19 7.53
C GLU A 117 -16.51 11.92 6.79
N LEU A 118 -15.90 10.75 7.04
CA LEU A 118 -16.38 9.46 6.53
C LEU A 118 -17.79 9.14 7.03
N LYS A 119 -18.08 9.41 8.30
CA LYS A 119 -19.42 9.23 8.89
C LYS A 119 -20.43 10.19 8.25
N ASN A 120 -20.03 11.45 8.02
CA ASN A 120 -20.85 12.47 7.39
C ASN A 120 -21.07 12.23 5.89
N TYR A 121 -20.16 11.52 5.22
CA TYR A 121 -20.23 11.22 3.79
C TYR A 121 -21.33 10.21 3.45
N ASN A 122 -21.87 9.51 4.47
CA ASN A 122 -22.98 8.57 4.37
C ASN A 122 -22.82 7.46 3.31
N ASN A 123 -21.59 6.99 3.13
CA ASN A 123 -21.27 5.86 2.25
C ASN A 123 -20.54 4.79 3.06
N TYR A 124 -21.31 4.00 3.82
CA TYR A 124 -20.78 3.00 4.74
C TYR A 124 -19.83 2.01 4.06
N LYS A 125 -20.14 1.60 2.82
CA LYS A 125 -19.26 0.70 2.07
C LYS A 125 -17.89 1.33 1.79
N PHE A 126 -17.85 2.60 1.41
CA PHE A 126 -16.60 3.32 1.20
C PHE A 126 -15.85 3.54 2.52
N GLU A 127 -16.55 3.81 3.60
CA GLU A 127 -15.97 3.93 4.93
C GLU A 127 -15.22 2.65 5.32
N ILE A 128 -15.85 1.48 5.20
CA ILE A 128 -15.20 0.19 5.49
C ILE A 128 -14.00 -0.05 4.56
N ILE A 129 -14.13 0.25 3.26
CA ILE A 129 -13.00 0.14 2.30
C ILE A 129 -11.84 1.04 2.73
N PHE A 130 -12.10 2.28 3.11
CA PHE A 130 -11.09 3.23 3.58
C PHE A 130 -10.36 2.69 4.81
N LYS A 131 -11.09 2.22 5.81
CA LYS A 131 -10.56 1.66 7.06
C LYS A 131 -9.71 0.42 6.81
N VAL A 132 -10.17 -0.51 5.98
CA VAL A 132 -9.39 -1.70 5.58
C VAL A 132 -8.10 -1.29 4.87
N MET A 133 -8.17 -0.34 3.93
CA MET A 133 -6.98 0.11 3.22
C MET A 133 -5.95 0.79 4.14
N LEU A 134 -6.42 1.56 5.12
CA LEU A 134 -5.55 2.21 6.10
C LEU A 134 -4.87 1.19 7.03
N THR A 135 -5.58 0.16 7.47
CA THR A 135 -5.06 -0.82 8.45
C THR A 135 -4.24 -1.95 7.84
N THR A 136 -4.35 -2.18 6.52
CA THR A 136 -3.65 -3.28 5.84
C THR A 136 -2.59 -2.81 4.85
N GLY A 137 -2.59 -1.54 4.50
CA GLY A 137 -1.72 -0.97 3.47
C GLY A 137 -1.87 -1.61 2.08
N ILE A 138 -3.02 -2.22 1.79
CA ILE A 138 -3.28 -2.86 0.49
C ILE A 138 -3.22 -1.87 -0.66
N ARG A 139 -2.68 -2.28 -1.82
CA ARG A 139 -2.78 -1.47 -3.04
C ARG A 139 -4.21 -1.54 -3.58
N VAL A 140 -4.71 -0.43 -4.10
CA VAL A 140 -6.04 -0.40 -4.72
C VAL A 140 -6.18 -1.41 -5.88
N SER A 141 -5.09 -1.69 -6.61
CA SER A 141 -5.09 -2.70 -7.67
C SER A 141 -5.07 -4.14 -7.16
N GLU A 142 -4.75 -4.37 -5.91
CA GLU A 142 -4.75 -5.70 -5.27
C GLU A 142 -6.12 -6.03 -4.70
N TRP A 143 -6.98 -5.03 -4.53
CA TRP A 143 -8.31 -5.17 -3.95
C TRP A 143 -9.20 -6.16 -4.72
N GLU A 144 -9.11 -6.16 -6.04
CA GLU A 144 -9.89 -7.05 -6.92
C GLU A 144 -9.47 -8.53 -6.83
N TYR A 145 -8.30 -8.82 -6.25
CA TYR A 145 -7.80 -10.18 -6.05
C TYR A 145 -8.18 -10.78 -4.69
N ILE A 146 -8.90 -10.03 -3.84
CA ILE A 146 -9.39 -10.55 -2.56
C ILE A 146 -10.63 -11.39 -2.82
N ASN A 147 -10.55 -12.67 -2.49
CA ASN A 147 -11.73 -13.51 -2.35
C ASN A 147 -12.35 -13.26 -0.95
N TRP A 148 -13.40 -12.47 -0.90
CA TRP A 148 -14.06 -12.05 0.35
C TRP A 148 -14.77 -13.20 1.05
N ASP A 149 -15.24 -14.20 0.30
CA ASP A 149 -15.92 -15.38 0.88
C ASP A 149 -14.88 -16.31 1.52
N ASP A 150 -13.78 -16.56 0.82
CA ASP A 150 -12.64 -17.30 1.36
C ASP A 150 -12.04 -16.61 2.60
N LEU A 151 -11.89 -15.29 2.55
CA LEU A 151 -11.39 -14.51 3.68
C LEU A 151 -12.27 -14.67 4.93
N ARG A 152 -13.61 -14.67 4.76
CA ARG A 152 -14.54 -14.91 5.88
C ARG A 152 -14.42 -16.33 6.43
N ALA A 153 -14.31 -17.32 5.56
CA ALA A 153 -14.19 -18.73 5.95
C ALA A 153 -12.88 -19.03 6.69
N ASN A 154 -11.80 -18.33 6.35
CA ASN A 154 -10.45 -18.55 6.88
C ASN A 154 -10.04 -17.53 7.96
N ASN A 155 -10.94 -17.23 8.90
CA ASN A 155 -10.67 -16.35 10.03
C ASN A 155 -10.08 -14.96 9.65
N PHE A 156 -10.49 -14.43 8.52
CA PHE A 156 -10.02 -13.15 7.96
C PHE A 156 -8.54 -13.12 7.58
N GLU A 157 -7.99 -14.28 7.22
CA GLU A 157 -6.65 -14.44 6.68
C GLU A 157 -6.69 -15.05 5.28
N THR A 158 -5.89 -14.55 4.36
CA THR A 158 -5.75 -15.10 3.01
C THR A 158 -4.41 -14.69 2.39
N ILE A 159 -4.11 -15.30 1.25
CA ILE A 159 -2.95 -14.92 0.45
C ILE A 159 -3.46 -14.25 -0.82
N ILE A 160 -3.07 -13.01 -1.03
CA ILE A 160 -3.41 -12.29 -2.27
C ILE A 160 -2.24 -12.30 -3.24
N LYS A 161 -2.56 -12.50 -4.52
CA LYS A 161 -1.59 -12.32 -5.61
C LYS A 161 -1.43 -10.82 -5.87
N THR A 162 -0.20 -10.34 -6.01
CA THR A 162 0.01 -8.94 -6.32
C THR A 162 -0.16 -8.69 -7.82
N ALA A 163 -0.76 -7.56 -8.19
CA ALA A 163 -0.93 -7.17 -9.59
C ALA A 163 0.40 -6.92 -10.34
N LYS A 164 1.49 -6.82 -9.60
CA LYS A 164 2.82 -6.56 -10.12
C LYS A 164 3.76 -7.69 -9.65
N ASN A 165 4.36 -8.39 -10.60
CA ASN A 165 5.31 -9.49 -10.38
C ASN A 165 4.69 -10.80 -9.83
N ASN A 166 3.39 -10.92 -9.74
CA ASN A 166 2.66 -12.14 -9.33
C ASN A 166 3.14 -12.75 -8.00
N ASN A 167 3.79 -11.97 -7.13
CA ASN A 167 4.28 -12.43 -5.83
C ASN A 167 3.12 -12.52 -4.85
N PRO A 168 2.85 -13.69 -4.29
CA PRO A 168 1.84 -13.85 -3.25
C PRO A 168 2.30 -13.13 -1.97
N ARG A 169 1.37 -12.52 -1.25
CA ARG A 169 1.63 -11.93 0.05
C ARG A 169 0.48 -12.19 1.02
N PRO A 170 0.76 -12.28 2.32
CA PRO A 170 -0.29 -12.42 3.32
C PRO A 170 -1.18 -11.18 3.36
N PHE A 171 -2.46 -11.41 3.60
CA PHE A 171 -3.46 -10.39 3.85
C PHE A 171 -4.33 -10.84 5.02
N LYS A 172 -4.47 -9.97 6.01
CA LYS A 172 -5.23 -10.26 7.23
C LYS A 172 -5.97 -9.03 7.69
N ILE A 173 -7.22 -9.21 8.09
CA ILE A 173 -8.01 -8.22 8.82
C ILE A 173 -8.07 -8.65 10.28
N ILE A 174 -7.47 -7.87 11.17
CA ILE A 174 -7.49 -8.13 12.61
C ILE A 174 -8.77 -7.57 13.25
N SER A 175 -9.21 -8.18 14.35
CA SER A 175 -10.21 -7.57 15.23
C SER A 175 -9.57 -6.39 15.96
N SER A 176 -10.35 -5.34 16.17
CA SER A 176 -9.88 -4.14 16.86
C SER A 176 -10.91 -3.70 17.90
N ASN A 177 -10.43 -3.32 19.07
CA ASN A 177 -11.25 -2.66 20.10
C ASN A 177 -11.28 -1.13 19.89
N ASN A 178 -10.52 -0.61 18.94
CA ASN A 178 -10.57 0.80 18.59
C ASN A 178 -11.91 1.12 17.91
N LYS A 179 -12.60 2.15 18.41
CA LYS A 179 -13.93 2.59 17.93
C LYS A 179 -14.00 2.85 16.42
N GLU A 180 -12.88 3.27 15.82
CA GLU A 180 -12.84 3.56 14.38
C GLU A 180 -12.65 2.32 13.50
N PHE A 181 -12.26 1.17 14.06
CA PHE A 181 -11.96 -0.05 13.30
C PHE A 181 -12.75 -1.28 13.77
N SER A 182 -13.46 -1.18 14.89
CA SER A 182 -14.21 -2.31 15.47
C SER A 182 -15.35 -2.81 14.59
N ASP A 183 -15.84 -1.98 13.68
CA ASP A 183 -16.94 -2.26 12.76
C ASP A 183 -16.53 -3.03 11.49
N ILE A 184 -15.23 -3.12 11.18
CA ILE A 184 -14.75 -3.73 9.92
C ILE A 184 -15.20 -5.21 9.80
N LYS A 185 -14.83 -6.05 10.78
CA LYS A 185 -15.18 -7.46 10.73
C LYS A 185 -16.70 -7.70 10.82
N PRO A 186 -17.45 -7.07 11.76
CA PRO A 186 -18.90 -7.15 11.78
C PRO A 186 -19.55 -6.79 10.46
N ALA A 187 -19.12 -5.73 9.78
CA ALA A 187 -19.66 -5.34 8.48
C ALA A 187 -19.50 -6.46 7.42
N ILE A 188 -18.33 -7.08 7.38
CA ILE A 188 -18.04 -8.17 6.44
C ILE A 188 -18.82 -9.44 6.80
N ILE A 189 -18.93 -9.78 8.10
CA ILE A 189 -19.70 -10.92 8.59
C ILE A 189 -21.18 -10.75 8.24
N ASN A 190 -21.73 -9.55 8.42
CA ASN A 190 -23.12 -9.21 8.11
C ASN A 190 -23.40 -9.07 6.60
N GLY A 191 -22.47 -9.50 5.76
CA GLY A 191 -22.69 -9.63 4.32
C GLY A 191 -22.44 -8.37 3.50
N LEU A 192 -21.75 -7.36 4.05
CA LEU A 192 -21.36 -6.19 3.25
C LEU A 192 -20.46 -6.62 2.08
N LYS A 193 -20.96 -6.46 0.86
CA LYS A 193 -20.22 -6.83 -0.36
C LYS A 193 -19.17 -5.77 -0.69
N LEU A 194 -17.90 -6.11 -0.50
CA LEU A 194 -16.75 -5.21 -0.76
C LEU A 194 -16.11 -5.36 -2.15
N ASN A 195 -16.82 -5.97 -3.09
CA ASN A 195 -16.37 -6.31 -4.44
C ASN A 195 -16.33 -5.12 -5.43
N TRP A 196 -15.85 -3.96 -4.99
CA TRP A 196 -15.64 -2.83 -5.89
C TRP A 196 -14.37 -3.00 -6.73
N THR A 197 -14.42 -2.48 -7.97
CA THR A 197 -13.23 -2.40 -8.81
C THR A 197 -12.26 -1.33 -8.32
N ALA A 198 -10.99 -1.45 -8.67
CA ALA A 198 -9.98 -0.44 -8.38
C ALA A 198 -10.37 0.94 -8.96
N LYS A 199 -11.07 0.97 -10.10
CA LYS A 199 -11.59 2.20 -10.73
C LYS A 199 -12.68 2.82 -9.86
N THR A 200 -13.63 2.03 -9.40
CA THR A 200 -14.72 2.49 -8.52
C THR A 200 -14.17 3.05 -7.21
N ILE A 201 -13.22 2.35 -6.58
CA ILE A 201 -12.57 2.83 -5.35
C ILE A 201 -11.88 4.17 -5.58
N LYS A 202 -11.09 4.31 -6.65
CA LYS A 202 -10.41 5.58 -6.98
C LYS A 202 -11.39 6.72 -7.20
N ASN A 203 -12.50 6.45 -7.89
CA ASN A 203 -13.54 7.47 -8.11
C ASN A 203 -14.17 7.92 -6.79
N ASN A 204 -14.44 6.99 -5.86
CA ASN A 204 -14.95 7.34 -4.53
C ASN A 204 -13.94 8.13 -3.71
N PHE A 205 -12.63 7.82 -3.77
CA PHE A 205 -11.61 8.68 -3.17
C PHE A 205 -11.63 10.11 -3.74
N ASN A 206 -11.80 10.27 -5.05
CA ASN A 206 -11.89 11.60 -5.67
C ASN A 206 -13.15 12.36 -5.22
N LEU A 207 -14.29 11.68 -5.13
CA LEU A 207 -15.54 12.28 -4.65
C LEU A 207 -15.41 12.66 -3.17
N PHE A 208 -14.89 11.77 -2.35
CA PHE A 208 -14.67 12.03 -0.92
C PHE A 208 -13.67 13.19 -0.72
N ASN A 209 -12.61 13.27 -1.52
CA ASN A 209 -11.67 14.39 -1.47
C ASN A 209 -12.38 15.72 -1.75
N LYS A 210 -13.27 15.78 -2.75
CA LYS A 210 -14.07 16.97 -3.04
C LYS A 210 -14.99 17.32 -1.88
N PHE A 211 -15.62 16.30 -1.29
CA PHE A 211 -16.52 16.46 -0.13
C PHE A 211 -15.77 17.03 1.09
N VAL A 212 -14.61 16.48 1.43
CA VAL A 212 -13.79 16.98 2.55
C VAL A 212 -13.35 18.43 2.28
N LEU A 213 -12.84 18.73 1.08
CA LEU A 213 -12.39 20.07 0.74
C LEU A 213 -13.52 21.11 0.74
N SER A 214 -14.76 20.73 0.46
CA SER A 214 -15.92 21.64 0.55
C SER A 214 -16.21 22.07 1.99
N LYS A 215 -15.89 21.22 2.98
CA LYS A 215 -16.08 21.51 4.42
C LYS A 215 -14.82 22.02 5.10
N HIS A 216 -13.68 21.57 4.63
CA HIS A 216 -12.35 21.90 5.18
C HIS A 216 -11.45 22.46 4.06
N PRO A 217 -11.66 23.72 3.60
CA PRO A 217 -10.88 24.29 2.49
C PRO A 217 -9.37 24.32 2.75
N ASN A 218 -8.96 24.37 4.01
CA ASN A 218 -7.57 24.38 4.44
C ASN A 218 -6.93 22.98 4.56
N PHE A 219 -7.66 21.91 4.25
CA PHE A 219 -7.12 20.54 4.28
C PHE A 219 -6.13 20.34 3.14
N LYS A 220 -4.83 20.28 3.47
CA LYS A 220 -3.74 20.29 2.48
C LYS A 220 -3.36 18.93 1.93
N ALA A 221 -3.67 17.85 2.66
CA ALA A 221 -3.27 16.51 2.26
C ALA A 221 -4.19 15.97 1.14
N LYS A 222 -3.60 15.39 0.10
CA LYS A 222 -4.39 14.70 -0.92
C LYS A 222 -5.01 13.45 -0.36
N ILE A 223 -6.32 13.25 -0.55
CA ILE A 223 -7.02 12.05 -0.10
C ILE A 223 -6.98 10.99 -1.19
N SER A 224 -6.30 9.87 -0.93
CA SER A 224 -6.18 8.76 -1.89
C SER A 224 -5.74 7.46 -1.21
N ALA A 225 -6.11 6.32 -1.80
CA ALA A 225 -5.67 4.99 -1.35
C ALA A 225 -4.15 4.86 -1.22
N HIS A 226 -3.39 5.57 -2.06
CA HIS A 226 -1.93 5.53 -2.00
C HIS A 226 -1.37 6.24 -0.76
N ILE A 227 -1.99 7.34 -0.34
CA ILE A 227 -1.58 8.04 0.89
C ILE A 227 -1.96 7.21 2.12
N LEU A 228 -3.13 6.52 2.13
CA LEU A 228 -3.46 5.57 3.21
C LEU A 228 -2.38 4.51 3.38
N ARG A 229 -1.96 3.89 2.27
CA ARG A 229 -0.85 2.93 2.30
C ARG A 229 0.46 3.57 2.77
N HIS A 230 0.74 4.80 2.36
CA HIS A 230 1.92 5.53 2.81
C HIS A 230 1.87 5.75 4.33
N THR A 231 0.71 6.16 4.84
CA THR A 231 0.47 6.35 6.27
C THR A 231 0.66 5.04 7.04
N PHE A 232 0.06 3.93 6.57
CA PHE A 232 0.25 2.61 7.16
C PHE A 232 1.73 2.24 7.28
N VAL A 233 2.48 2.35 6.20
CA VAL A 233 3.91 1.99 6.18
C VAL A 233 4.74 2.88 7.10
N THR A 234 4.47 4.18 7.10
CA THR A 234 5.23 5.13 7.92
C THR A 234 4.98 4.88 9.42
N ILE A 235 3.73 4.67 9.82
CA ILE A 235 3.38 4.39 11.21
C ILE A 235 3.93 3.01 11.64
N SER A 236 3.80 1.99 10.77
CA SER A 236 4.33 0.65 11.07
C SER A 236 5.85 0.65 11.28
N ASN A 237 6.58 1.56 10.64
CA ASN A 237 8.03 1.68 10.79
C ASN A 237 8.49 2.19 12.18
N GLU A 238 7.55 2.58 13.04
CA GLU A 238 7.88 2.89 14.44
C GLU A 238 8.23 1.63 15.25
N LYS A 239 7.62 0.48 14.90
CA LYS A 239 7.75 -0.78 15.65
C LYS A 239 8.29 -1.95 14.84
N SER A 240 8.35 -1.82 13.51
CA SER A 240 8.80 -2.88 12.60
C SER A 240 9.99 -2.44 11.75
N THR A 241 10.80 -3.38 11.32
CA THR A 241 11.90 -3.10 10.38
C THR A 241 11.36 -2.84 8.97
N ILE A 242 12.17 -2.22 8.13
CA ILE A 242 11.80 -1.93 6.73
C ILE A 242 11.64 -3.23 5.94
N GLU A 243 12.45 -4.22 6.23
CA GLU A 243 12.42 -5.55 5.62
C GLU A 243 11.12 -6.28 5.96
N GLU A 244 10.68 -6.24 7.21
CA GLU A 244 9.40 -6.80 7.64
C GLU A 244 8.23 -6.10 6.95
N ILE A 245 8.23 -4.77 6.94
CA ILE A 245 7.21 -4.00 6.26
C ILE A 245 7.21 -4.31 4.76
N ALA A 246 8.38 -4.38 4.11
CA ALA A 246 8.49 -4.70 2.69
C ALA A 246 7.85 -6.04 2.34
N LYS A 247 8.07 -7.06 3.18
CA LYS A 247 7.43 -8.39 3.04
C LYS A 247 5.90 -8.29 3.16
N VAL A 248 5.40 -7.59 4.18
CA VAL A 248 3.95 -7.43 4.41
C VAL A 248 3.27 -6.69 3.27
N ILE A 249 3.87 -5.60 2.77
CA ILE A 249 3.29 -4.80 1.68
C ILE A 249 3.62 -5.33 0.28
N GLY A 250 4.40 -6.42 0.16
CA GLY A 250 4.76 -7.06 -1.10
C GLY A 250 5.67 -6.22 -1.99
N HIS A 251 6.70 -5.61 -1.41
CA HIS A 251 7.82 -5.05 -2.16
C HIS A 251 8.90 -6.10 -2.35
N VAL A 252 9.32 -6.31 -3.59
CA VAL A 252 10.39 -7.29 -3.93
C VAL A 252 11.74 -6.85 -3.36
N ASN A 253 11.96 -5.54 -3.23
CA ASN A 253 13.18 -4.96 -2.72
C ASN A 253 12.88 -3.97 -1.59
N SER A 254 13.48 -4.18 -0.42
CA SER A 254 13.38 -3.30 0.74
C SER A 254 13.88 -1.87 0.44
N ASN A 255 14.83 -1.71 -0.49
CA ASN A 255 15.30 -0.41 -0.95
C ASN A 255 14.17 0.47 -1.52
N VAL A 256 13.15 -0.13 -2.17
CA VAL A 256 11.97 0.62 -2.64
C VAL A 256 11.18 1.15 -1.46
N THR A 257 11.03 0.36 -0.39
CA THR A 257 10.39 0.80 0.85
C THR A 257 11.21 1.90 1.51
N ALA A 258 12.48 1.68 1.68
CA ALA A 258 13.41 2.65 2.26
C ALA A 258 13.42 3.98 1.51
N SER A 259 13.64 3.95 0.20
CA SER A 259 13.70 5.17 -0.62
C SER A 259 12.39 5.93 -0.72
N THR A 260 11.24 5.25 -0.57
CA THR A 260 9.92 5.87 -0.70
C THR A 260 9.41 6.43 0.63
N TYR A 261 9.74 5.79 1.75
CA TYR A 261 9.14 6.08 3.05
C TYR A 261 10.11 6.69 4.06
N LEU A 262 11.41 6.35 4.03
CA LEU A 262 12.38 6.91 4.97
C LEU A 262 12.80 8.35 4.65
N THR A 263 12.81 8.75 3.39
CA THR A 263 13.21 10.12 2.98
C THR A 263 12.23 11.20 3.44
N TYR A 264 11.07 10.81 3.98
CA TYR A 264 9.95 11.74 4.22
C TYR A 264 9.47 11.87 5.66
N ASN A 265 10.13 11.25 6.63
CA ASN A 265 9.77 11.45 8.02
C ASN A 265 10.98 11.85 8.88
N PRO A 266 11.38 13.14 8.87
CA PRO A 266 12.47 13.63 9.72
C PRO A 266 12.18 13.42 11.21
N ILE A 267 10.91 13.44 11.63
CA ILE A 267 10.52 13.17 13.02
C ILE A 267 10.85 11.73 13.39
N LEU A 268 10.54 10.77 12.49
CA LEU A 268 10.85 9.36 12.72
C LEU A 268 12.35 9.10 12.71
N ALA A 269 13.08 9.73 11.78
CA ALA A 269 14.53 9.67 11.71
C ALA A 269 15.16 10.23 13.00
N ASN A 270 14.68 11.36 13.51
CA ASN A 270 15.15 11.96 14.76
C ASN A 270 14.83 11.10 15.98
N ARG A 271 13.63 10.48 16.05
CA ARG A 271 13.30 9.52 17.12
C ARG A 271 14.21 8.29 17.11
N LYS A 272 14.53 7.75 15.93
CA LYS A 272 15.49 6.64 15.78
C LYS A 272 16.91 7.09 16.17
N LEU A 273 17.32 8.26 15.74
CA LEU A 273 18.61 8.84 16.11
C LEU A 273 18.72 9.02 17.63
N SER A 274 17.70 9.57 18.27
CA SER A 274 17.67 9.71 19.75
C SER A 274 17.78 8.36 20.46
N LYS A 275 17.09 7.30 19.97
CA LYS A 275 17.24 5.96 20.52
C LYS A 275 18.64 5.39 20.30
N MET A 276 19.23 5.62 19.13
CA MET A 276 20.61 5.20 18.84
C MET A 276 21.62 5.94 19.74
N GLN A 277 21.44 7.24 19.95
CA GLN A 277 22.28 8.04 20.87
C GLN A 277 22.16 7.50 22.29
N GLN A 278 20.95 7.26 22.78
CA GLN A 278 20.72 6.70 24.12
C GLN A 278 21.34 5.30 24.27
N THR A 279 21.30 4.47 23.22
CA THR A 279 21.99 3.17 23.23
C THR A 279 23.52 3.35 23.31
N MET A 280 24.07 4.33 22.58
CA MET A 280 25.50 4.65 22.65
C MET A 280 25.92 5.23 24.01
N GLU A 281 25.11 6.11 24.59
CA GLU A 281 25.32 6.64 25.94
C GLU A 281 25.34 5.46 26.96
N ASN A 282 24.34 4.61 26.94
CA ASN A 282 24.28 3.43 27.78
C ASN A 282 25.51 2.51 27.59
N PHE A 283 25.99 2.37 26.34
CA PHE A 283 27.20 1.60 26.06
C PHE A 283 28.46 2.25 26.63
N ILE A 284 28.57 3.58 26.55
CA ILE A 284 29.72 4.32 27.10
C ILE A 284 29.72 4.24 28.62
N ASP A 285 28.55 4.35 29.25
CA ASP A 285 28.43 4.35 30.71
C ASP A 285 28.60 2.97 31.32
N ASN A 286 28.07 1.93 30.65
CA ASN A 286 27.97 0.56 31.21
C ASN A 286 28.81 -0.48 30.44
N GLY A 287 29.44 -0.09 29.34
CA GLY A 287 30.05 -1.02 28.38
C GLY A 287 29.00 -1.81 27.59
N LEU A 288 29.44 -2.75 26.78
CA LEU A 288 28.55 -3.86 26.40
C LEU A 288 28.32 -4.64 27.68
N GLU A 289 27.12 -4.57 28.24
CA GLU A 289 26.71 -5.59 29.23
C GLU A 289 26.84 -6.93 28.52
N ASN A 290 28.02 -7.55 28.66
CA ASN A 290 28.14 -8.96 28.45
C ASN A 290 27.34 -9.60 29.60
N LYS A 291 25.98 -9.64 29.42
CA LYS A 291 25.16 -10.45 30.29
C LYS A 291 25.77 -11.85 30.22
N THR A 292 26.37 -12.28 31.28
CA THR A 292 26.86 -13.63 31.36
C THR A 292 25.69 -14.58 31.20
N GLU A 293 25.93 -15.80 30.81
CA GLU A 293 24.87 -16.81 30.70
C GLU A 293 24.09 -16.93 32.03
N GLU A 294 24.77 -16.69 33.15
CA GLU A 294 24.20 -16.65 34.50
C GLU A 294 23.25 -15.46 34.69
N ASP A 295 23.58 -14.25 34.18
CA ASP A 295 22.70 -13.07 34.24
C ASP A 295 21.43 -13.26 33.42
N LEU A 296 21.53 -13.86 32.23
CA LEU A 296 20.41 -14.23 31.39
C LEU A 296 19.51 -15.29 32.04
N ILE A 297 20.11 -16.27 32.73
CA ILE A 297 19.38 -17.29 33.49
C ILE A 297 18.65 -16.65 34.68
N LEU A 298 19.28 -15.71 35.39
CA LEU A 298 18.66 -14.99 36.49
C LEU A 298 17.50 -14.07 36.04
N GLU A 299 17.68 -13.38 34.95
CA GLU A 299 16.64 -12.52 34.35
C GLU A 299 15.43 -13.34 33.86
N ASN A 300 15.70 -14.48 33.19
CA ASN A 300 14.67 -15.46 32.82
C ASN A 300 13.92 -16.04 34.01
N LYS A 301 14.61 -16.30 35.15
CA LYS A 301 13.93 -16.72 36.36
C LYS A 301 13.04 -15.65 36.93
N LYS A 302 13.48 -14.37 36.96
CA LYS A 302 12.67 -13.24 37.42
C LYS A 302 11.42 -13.04 36.55
N LEU A 303 11.58 -13.08 35.23
CA LEU A 303 10.46 -12.96 34.28
C LEU A 303 9.44 -14.12 34.42
N LYS A 304 9.91 -15.34 34.69
CA LYS A 304 9.00 -16.46 34.95
C LYS A 304 8.17 -16.27 36.21
N VAL A 305 8.78 -15.76 37.30
CA VAL A 305 8.05 -15.47 38.54
C VAL A 305 7.03 -14.35 38.32
N GLU A 306 7.38 -13.30 37.55
CA GLU A 306 6.48 -12.20 37.24
C GLU A 306 5.29 -12.66 36.38
N ILE A 307 5.54 -13.52 35.40
CA ILE A 307 4.47 -14.16 34.59
C ILE A 307 3.53 -15.01 35.46
N GLU A 308 4.06 -15.74 36.42
CA GLU A 308 3.25 -16.55 37.35
C GLU A 308 2.37 -15.67 38.24
N MET A 309 2.93 -14.60 38.81
CA MET A 309 2.16 -13.62 39.59
C MET A 309 1.06 -12.94 38.77
N LEU A 310 1.36 -12.55 37.53
CA LEU A 310 0.34 -11.99 36.63
C LEU A 310 -0.76 -12.98 36.28
N ARG A 311 -0.42 -14.25 36.09
CA ARG A 311 -1.40 -15.33 35.89
C ARG A 311 -2.31 -15.54 37.10
N GLU A 312 -1.75 -15.49 38.31
CA GLU A 312 -2.54 -15.57 39.53
C GLU A 312 -3.46 -14.34 39.70
N GLN A 313 -2.98 -13.14 39.39
CA GLN A 313 -3.82 -11.94 39.41
C GLN A 313 -4.99 -12.05 38.41
N ILE A 314 -4.75 -12.57 37.21
CA ILE A 314 -5.77 -12.80 36.21
C ILE A 314 -6.79 -13.83 36.69
N LYS A 315 -6.33 -14.94 37.32
CA LYS A 315 -7.22 -15.95 37.92
C LYS A 315 -8.06 -15.36 39.05
N ALA A 316 -7.46 -14.56 39.92
CA ALA A 316 -8.17 -13.90 41.01
C ALA A 316 -9.21 -12.87 40.50
N THR A 317 -8.90 -12.18 39.42
CA THR A 317 -9.83 -11.22 38.79
C THR A 317 -10.98 -11.94 38.10
N ASN A 318 -10.68 -13.04 37.38
CA ASN A 318 -11.71 -13.84 36.74
C ASN A 318 -12.64 -14.53 37.74
N ASN A 319 -12.12 -14.98 38.89
CA ASN A 319 -12.95 -15.56 39.96
C ASN A 319 -13.84 -14.52 40.67
N LYS A 320 -13.49 -13.23 40.63
CA LYS A 320 -14.35 -12.15 41.15
C LYS A 320 -15.45 -11.72 40.17
N MET A 321 -15.37 -12.14 38.90
CA MET A 321 -16.38 -11.84 37.88
C MET A 321 -17.42 -12.95 37.67
N ILE A 322 -17.44 -14.00 38.51
CA ILE A 322 -18.51 -14.96 38.46
C ILE A 322 -19.71 -14.34 39.21
N PHE A 323 -20.57 -13.63 38.51
CA PHE A 323 -21.86 -13.26 38.96
C PHE A 323 -22.69 -14.56 39.16
N PRO A 324 -23.36 -14.75 40.28
CA PRO A 324 -24.31 -15.86 40.43
C PRO A 324 -25.47 -15.60 39.50
N PHE A 325 -25.58 -16.35 38.42
CA PHE A 325 -26.80 -16.46 37.67
C PHE A 325 -27.83 -17.14 38.60
N TYR A 326 -28.85 -16.41 39.03
CA TYR A 326 -30.06 -16.95 39.61
C TYR A 326 -30.71 -17.83 38.55
N LEU A 327 -30.67 -19.14 38.79
CA LEU A 327 -31.57 -20.09 38.12
C LEU A 327 -32.97 -19.83 38.63
N GLU A 328 -33.79 -19.10 37.86
CA GLU A 328 -35.24 -19.11 38.10
C GLU A 328 -35.78 -20.49 37.75
N ASP A 329 -36.40 -21.12 38.77
CA ASP A 329 -37.09 -22.36 38.67
C ASP A 329 -38.20 -22.29 37.61
N LYS A 330 -38.10 -23.15 36.59
CA LYS A 330 -39.22 -23.40 35.68
C LYS A 330 -40.30 -24.18 36.40
N PRO A 331 -41.59 -23.74 36.39
CA PRO A 331 -42.69 -24.53 36.91
C PRO A 331 -42.88 -25.80 36.07
N SER A 332 -43.03 -26.93 36.77
CA SER A 332 -43.35 -28.24 36.24
C SER A 332 -44.70 -28.20 35.51
N VAL A 333 -44.69 -28.51 34.22
CA VAL A 333 -45.93 -28.74 33.47
C VAL A 333 -46.36 -30.18 33.70
N GLU A 334 -47.44 -30.38 34.48
CA GLU A 334 -48.13 -31.64 34.62
C GLU A 334 -48.70 -32.14 33.28
N ASN A 335 -48.33 -33.36 32.95
CA ASN A 335 -49.01 -34.14 31.90
C ASN A 335 -50.42 -34.46 32.32
N LYS A 336 -51.42 -33.91 31.68
CA LYS A 336 -52.80 -34.46 31.68
C LYS A 336 -53.03 -35.16 30.34
N ASN A 337 -53.03 -36.50 30.41
CA ASN A 337 -53.73 -37.38 29.48
C ASN A 337 -55.22 -37.09 29.46
N ILE A 338 -55.84 -36.90 28.31
CA ILE A 338 -57.21 -37.23 28.02
C ILE A 338 -57.34 -37.67 26.56
N LYS A 339 -57.72 -38.96 26.44
CA LYS A 339 -58.43 -39.67 25.39
C LYS A 339 -58.43 -39.16 23.95
#